data_054c5193c3a5ef9892f12aa9c6a9dc2f
#
_entry.id   054c5193c3a5ef9892f12aa9c6a9dc2f
#
_cell.length_a   1.000
_cell.length_b   1.000
_cell.length_c   1.000
_cell.angle_alpha   90.00
_cell.angle_beta   90.00
_cell.angle_gamma   90.00
#
_symmetry.space_group_name_H-M   'P 1'
#
loop_
_entity.id
_entity.type
_entity.pdbx_description
1 polymer ?
#
loop_
_entity_poly.entity_id
_entity_poly.type
_entity_poly.pdbx_seq_one_letter_code
_entity_poly.pdbx_strand_id
1 'polypeptide(L)'
;MPEKLRGRIRALVFDLDGTLIDSKQDLVLSVNATLKAIGRAELPEDVVASYVGSGAPVLIGRALGGSPDSQQLRGALKYFLSHYEEHKLDHTRAYPGIREALCKLEGTPMAVLSNKPANASVRILEGLGLASFFKVIYGGNSFATKKPDPQGARAVLRDLHAAAEETAMVGDSEVDVQTARNAGMISAIVNFGFGVHDREKYPADVYLDRMEELVPLVTTASRAQVR
;
A
#
# COMPACT_ATOMS: atom_id res chain seq x y z
N MET A 1 3.74 -0.59 22.66
CA MET A 1 2.67 0.26 22.08
C MET A 1 2.78 1.67 22.64
N PRO A 2 2.78 2.74 21.85
CA PRO A 2 2.82 4.10 22.37
C PRO A 2 1.46 4.44 23.00
N GLU A 3 1.42 4.40 24.31
CA GLU A 3 0.23 4.75 25.13
C GLU A 3 -0.34 6.13 24.77
N LYS A 4 0.51 7.03 24.29
CA LYS A 4 0.17 8.40 23.85
C LYS A 4 -0.76 8.48 22.63
N LEU A 5 -0.87 7.41 21.83
CA LEU A 5 -1.71 7.38 20.62
C LEU A 5 -3.04 6.62 20.81
N ARG A 6 -3.24 6.03 21.98
CA ARG A 6 -4.46 5.27 22.28
C ARG A 6 -5.70 6.15 22.15
N GLY A 7 -6.63 5.75 21.28
CA GLY A 7 -7.88 6.49 21.05
C GLY A 7 -7.70 7.86 20.40
N ARG A 8 -6.59 8.15 19.74
CA ARG A 8 -6.33 9.44 19.07
C ARG A 8 -6.56 9.41 17.55
N ILE A 9 -6.49 8.24 16.94
CA ILE A 9 -6.66 8.11 15.49
C ILE A 9 -8.15 8.12 15.16
N ARG A 10 -8.55 8.97 14.22
CA ARG A 10 -9.95 9.16 13.77
C ARG A 10 -10.17 8.76 12.32
N ALA A 11 -9.09 8.62 11.53
CA ALA A 11 -9.16 8.16 10.15
C ALA A 11 -7.91 7.33 9.82
N LEU A 12 -8.04 6.47 8.81
CA LEU A 12 -6.98 5.55 8.41
C LEU A 12 -6.76 5.61 6.90
N VAL A 13 -5.52 5.66 6.50
CA VAL A 13 -5.09 5.55 5.11
C VAL A 13 -4.14 4.37 5.01
N PHE A 14 -4.44 3.40 4.17
CA PHE A 14 -3.65 2.20 4.02
C PHE A 14 -2.90 2.20 2.69
N ASP A 15 -1.65 1.76 2.70
CA ASP A 15 -1.05 1.22 1.49
C ASP A 15 -1.70 -0.14 1.16
N LEU A 16 -1.39 -0.70 0.01
CA LEU A 16 -1.98 -1.92 -0.49
C LEU A 16 -1.00 -3.09 -0.43
N ASP A 17 0.02 -3.07 -1.31
CA ASP A 17 1.00 -4.16 -1.47
C ASP A 17 1.91 -4.23 -0.24
N GLY A 18 1.98 -5.37 0.44
CA GLY A 18 2.76 -5.53 1.68
C GLY A 18 2.05 -5.02 2.95
N THR A 19 0.89 -4.40 2.82
CA THR A 19 0.14 -3.84 3.96
C THR A 19 -1.21 -4.52 4.15
N LEU A 20 -2.11 -4.40 3.20
CA LEU A 20 -3.41 -5.08 3.21
C LEU A 20 -3.34 -6.45 2.56
N ILE A 21 -2.47 -6.60 1.56
CA ILE A 21 -2.37 -7.80 0.75
C ILE A 21 -0.92 -8.28 0.61
N ASP A 22 -0.75 -9.60 0.59
CA ASP A 22 0.45 -10.25 0.08
C ASP A 22 0.25 -10.50 -1.42
N SER A 23 0.82 -9.62 -2.23
CA SER A 23 0.83 -9.69 -3.70
C SER A 23 2.20 -10.08 -4.26
N LYS A 24 3.14 -10.43 -3.39
CA LYS A 24 4.54 -10.65 -3.74
C LYS A 24 4.70 -11.69 -4.85
N GLN A 25 4.07 -12.84 -4.72
CA GLN A 25 4.22 -13.94 -5.67
C GLN A 25 3.73 -13.56 -7.07
N ASP A 26 2.56 -12.93 -7.20
CA ASP A 26 2.01 -12.52 -8.52
C ASP A 26 2.86 -11.43 -9.16
N LEU A 27 3.44 -10.52 -8.37
CA LEU A 27 4.38 -9.51 -8.85
C LEU A 27 5.68 -10.15 -9.36
N VAL A 28 6.25 -11.08 -8.61
CA VAL A 28 7.48 -11.81 -8.98
C VAL A 28 7.28 -12.59 -10.27
N LEU A 29 6.19 -13.36 -10.35
CA LEU A 29 5.87 -14.15 -11.55
C LEU A 29 5.68 -13.25 -12.78
N SER A 30 5.01 -12.10 -12.63
CA SER A 30 4.79 -11.16 -13.73
C SER A 30 6.06 -10.44 -14.17
N VAL A 31 6.96 -10.09 -13.24
CA VAL A 31 8.29 -9.55 -13.57
C VAL A 31 9.10 -10.59 -14.33
N ASN A 32 9.15 -11.83 -13.85
CA ASN A 32 9.94 -12.90 -14.47
C ASN A 32 9.37 -13.31 -15.84
N ALA A 33 8.05 -13.36 -15.99
CA ALA A 33 7.42 -13.53 -17.31
C ALA A 33 7.82 -12.41 -18.29
N THR A 34 7.90 -11.17 -17.79
CA THR A 34 8.36 -10.03 -18.59
C THR A 34 9.82 -10.17 -19.02
N LEU A 35 10.70 -10.52 -18.07
CA LEU A 35 12.13 -10.74 -18.36
C LEU A 35 12.34 -11.85 -19.39
N LYS A 36 11.63 -12.98 -19.22
CA LYS A 36 11.65 -14.10 -20.16
C LYS A 36 11.19 -13.71 -21.57
N ALA A 37 10.11 -12.92 -21.66
CA ALA A 37 9.56 -12.46 -22.95
C ALA A 37 10.55 -11.59 -23.75
N ILE A 38 11.50 -10.93 -23.07
CA ILE A 38 12.55 -10.11 -23.70
C ILE A 38 13.92 -10.81 -23.73
N GLY A 39 13.97 -12.14 -23.48
CA GLY A 39 15.20 -12.94 -23.55
C GLY A 39 16.19 -12.71 -22.41
N ARG A 40 15.73 -12.23 -21.24
CA ARG A 40 16.56 -12.06 -20.03
C ARG A 40 16.34 -13.16 -19.02
N ALA A 41 17.33 -13.38 -18.17
CA ALA A 41 17.25 -14.31 -17.05
C ALA A 41 16.23 -13.82 -16.00
N GLU A 42 15.57 -14.76 -15.34
CA GLU A 42 14.70 -14.50 -14.21
C GLU A 42 15.50 -13.98 -13.00
N LEU A 43 14.85 -13.19 -12.17
CA LEU A 43 15.40 -12.67 -10.93
C LEU A 43 14.86 -13.45 -9.72
N PRO A 44 15.67 -13.62 -8.66
CA PRO A 44 15.20 -14.18 -7.40
C PRO A 44 14.04 -13.39 -6.80
N GLU A 45 13.18 -14.09 -6.04
CA GLU A 45 11.99 -13.52 -5.42
C GLU A 45 12.31 -12.33 -4.51
N ASP A 46 13.31 -12.46 -3.64
CA ASP A 46 13.75 -11.43 -2.71
C ASP A 46 14.26 -10.17 -3.43
N VAL A 47 14.94 -10.35 -4.56
CA VAL A 47 15.40 -9.23 -5.40
C VAL A 47 14.21 -8.48 -5.99
N VAL A 48 13.25 -9.18 -6.59
CA VAL A 48 12.06 -8.53 -7.16
C VAL A 48 11.23 -7.86 -6.07
N ALA A 49 11.04 -8.51 -4.93
CA ALA A 49 10.30 -7.96 -3.79
C ALA A 49 10.91 -6.62 -3.31
N SER A 50 12.25 -6.53 -3.25
CA SER A 50 12.94 -5.29 -2.87
C SER A 50 12.73 -4.10 -3.82
N TYR A 51 12.23 -4.35 -5.02
CA TYR A 51 11.95 -3.31 -6.02
C TYR A 51 10.52 -2.76 -5.93
N VAL A 52 9.64 -3.40 -5.17
CA VAL A 52 8.24 -3.01 -5.01
C VAL A 52 8.12 -1.74 -4.15
N GLY A 53 7.03 -1.00 -4.28
CA GLY A 53 6.69 0.19 -3.48
C GLY A 53 6.74 1.52 -4.24
N SER A 54 7.58 1.65 -5.28
CA SER A 54 7.68 2.88 -6.07
C SER A 54 6.87 2.87 -7.37
N GLY A 55 6.05 1.85 -7.60
CA GLY A 55 5.18 1.66 -8.76
C GLY A 55 5.85 0.93 -9.94
N ALA A 56 5.01 0.44 -10.86
CA ALA A 56 5.41 -0.47 -11.93
C ALA A 56 6.57 0.03 -12.83
N PRO A 57 6.65 1.32 -13.23
CA PRO A 57 7.78 1.80 -14.04
C PRO A 57 9.13 1.65 -13.32
N VAL A 58 9.18 1.92 -12.02
CA VAL A 58 10.40 1.80 -11.23
C VAL A 58 10.75 0.32 -11.01
N LEU A 59 9.76 -0.52 -10.69
CA LEU A 59 9.92 -1.97 -10.55
C LEU A 59 10.55 -2.57 -11.81
N ILE A 60 9.96 -2.31 -12.98
CA ILE A 60 10.46 -2.84 -14.26
C ILE A 60 11.80 -2.22 -14.63
N GLY A 61 12.00 -0.91 -14.39
CA GLY A 61 13.29 -0.26 -14.62
C GLY A 61 14.43 -0.92 -13.84
N ARG A 62 14.22 -1.21 -12.56
CA ARG A 62 15.19 -1.94 -11.70
C ARG A 62 15.42 -3.37 -12.20
N ALA A 63 14.35 -4.08 -12.56
CA ALA A 63 14.45 -5.45 -13.11
C ALA A 63 15.23 -5.50 -14.44
N LEU A 64 15.22 -4.42 -15.19
CA LEU A 64 16.01 -4.27 -16.42
C LEU A 64 17.47 -3.81 -16.19
N GLY A 65 17.91 -3.70 -14.94
CA GLY A 65 19.29 -3.31 -14.60
C GLY A 65 19.47 -1.81 -14.37
N GLY A 66 18.39 -1.07 -14.08
CA GLY A 66 18.40 0.28 -13.52
C GLY A 66 18.40 1.45 -14.53
N SER A 67 18.90 1.27 -15.75
CA SER A 67 18.95 2.34 -16.77
C SER A 67 18.63 1.80 -18.17
N PRO A 68 17.47 1.15 -18.38
CA PRO A 68 17.07 0.71 -19.70
C PRO A 68 16.79 1.94 -20.58
N ASP A 69 17.00 1.82 -21.89
CA ASP A 69 16.51 2.86 -22.79
C ASP A 69 14.97 3.00 -22.71
N SER A 70 14.46 4.14 -23.12
CA SER A 70 13.03 4.45 -22.97
C SER A 70 12.14 3.53 -23.81
N GLN A 71 12.63 2.93 -24.88
CA GLN A 71 11.87 2.00 -25.72
C GLN A 71 11.79 0.62 -25.07
N GLN A 72 12.90 0.10 -24.55
CA GLN A 72 12.92 -1.16 -23.80
C GLN A 72 12.01 -1.08 -22.56
N LEU A 73 12.12 0.00 -21.79
CA LEU A 73 11.27 0.20 -20.62
C LEU A 73 9.78 0.22 -20.99
N ARG A 74 9.39 0.96 -22.02
CA ARG A 74 7.99 1.02 -22.46
C ARG A 74 7.46 -0.34 -22.90
N GLY A 75 8.25 -1.09 -23.68
CA GLY A 75 7.89 -2.44 -24.14
C GLY A 75 7.70 -3.41 -23.00
N ALA A 76 8.68 -3.48 -22.08
CA ALA A 76 8.65 -4.35 -20.91
C ALA A 76 7.52 -3.97 -19.94
N LEU A 77 7.31 -2.67 -19.69
CA LEU A 77 6.22 -2.19 -18.84
C LEU A 77 4.83 -2.55 -19.43
N LYS A 78 4.66 -2.42 -20.73
CA LYS A 78 3.40 -2.80 -21.39
C LYS A 78 3.13 -4.30 -21.21
N TYR A 79 4.13 -5.15 -21.41
CA TYR A 79 4.00 -6.59 -21.23
C TYR A 79 3.68 -6.92 -19.77
N PHE A 80 4.44 -6.36 -18.82
CA PHE A 80 4.21 -6.54 -17.38
C PHE A 80 2.78 -6.18 -16.98
N LEU A 81 2.30 -5.00 -17.39
CA LEU A 81 0.96 -4.55 -17.02
C LEU A 81 -0.13 -5.46 -17.59
N SER A 82 0.03 -5.96 -18.83
CA SER A 82 -0.91 -6.91 -19.42
C SER A 82 -0.90 -8.24 -18.68
N HIS A 83 0.28 -8.82 -18.44
CA HIS A 83 0.42 -10.10 -17.73
C HIS A 83 -0.09 -9.99 -16.29
N TYR A 84 0.30 -8.91 -15.58
CA TYR A 84 -0.14 -8.72 -14.21
C TYR A 84 -1.66 -8.50 -14.10
N GLU A 85 -2.29 -7.83 -15.08
CA GLU A 85 -3.74 -7.64 -15.11
C GLU A 85 -4.49 -8.99 -15.16
N GLU A 86 -3.96 -9.98 -15.85
CA GLU A 86 -4.55 -11.31 -15.96
C GLU A 86 -4.29 -12.17 -14.71
N HIS A 87 -3.11 -12.01 -14.06
CA HIS A 87 -2.61 -12.90 -13.02
C HIS A 87 -2.58 -12.30 -11.61
N LYS A 88 -3.07 -11.07 -11.42
CA LYS A 88 -2.97 -10.32 -10.15
C LYS A 88 -3.71 -10.89 -8.95
N LEU A 89 -4.50 -11.94 -9.14
CA LEU A 89 -5.27 -12.64 -8.10
C LEU A 89 -5.02 -14.16 -8.08
N ASP A 90 -4.01 -14.64 -8.78
CA ASP A 90 -3.70 -16.08 -8.78
C ASP A 90 -3.21 -16.53 -7.39
N HIS A 91 -2.32 -15.76 -6.79
CA HIS A 91 -1.74 -16.01 -5.47
C HIS A 91 -1.98 -14.88 -4.47
N THR A 92 -2.34 -13.69 -4.92
CA THR A 92 -2.59 -12.54 -4.04
C THR A 92 -3.71 -12.82 -3.06
N ARG A 93 -3.44 -12.58 -1.77
CA ARG A 93 -4.39 -12.78 -0.65
C ARG A 93 -4.30 -11.61 0.33
N ALA A 94 -5.35 -11.37 1.08
CA ALA A 94 -5.25 -10.50 2.25
C ALA A 94 -4.34 -11.14 3.30
N TYR A 95 -3.52 -10.33 3.98
CA TYR A 95 -2.76 -10.84 5.12
C TYR A 95 -3.70 -11.35 6.22
N PRO A 96 -3.24 -12.32 7.04
CA PRO A 96 -4.03 -12.80 8.18
C PRO A 96 -4.46 -11.66 9.09
N GLY A 97 -5.71 -11.68 9.55
CA GLY A 97 -6.27 -10.67 10.47
C GLY A 97 -6.71 -9.35 9.83
N ILE A 98 -6.45 -9.13 8.53
CA ILE A 98 -6.84 -7.88 7.85
C ILE A 98 -8.35 -7.68 7.87
N ARG A 99 -9.13 -8.67 7.41
CA ARG A 99 -10.59 -8.56 7.36
C ARG A 99 -11.17 -8.34 8.74
N GLU A 100 -10.70 -9.08 9.72
CA GLU A 100 -11.13 -9.00 11.11
C GLU A 100 -10.83 -7.62 11.72
N ALA A 101 -9.66 -7.07 11.43
CA ALA A 101 -9.29 -5.74 11.87
C ALA A 101 -10.18 -4.67 11.21
N LEU A 102 -10.38 -4.73 9.88
CA LEU A 102 -11.24 -3.80 9.15
C LEU A 102 -12.69 -3.84 9.66
N CYS A 103 -13.24 -5.01 9.95
CA CYS A 103 -14.56 -5.16 10.57
C CYS A 103 -14.63 -4.49 11.96
N LYS A 104 -13.59 -4.62 12.78
CA LYS A 104 -13.53 -3.95 14.09
C LYS A 104 -13.37 -2.43 13.99
N LEU A 105 -12.84 -1.94 12.87
CA LEU A 105 -12.65 -0.53 12.56
C LEU A 105 -13.83 0.09 11.79
N GLU A 106 -14.89 -0.68 11.57
CA GLU A 106 -16.11 -0.20 10.89
C GLU A 106 -16.66 1.05 11.59
N GLY A 107 -17.04 2.05 10.80
CA GLY A 107 -17.43 3.38 11.28
C GLY A 107 -16.28 4.39 11.38
N THR A 108 -15.02 3.93 11.27
CA THR A 108 -13.86 4.83 11.09
C THR A 108 -13.68 5.13 9.61
N PRO A 109 -13.53 6.40 9.18
CA PRO A 109 -13.23 6.72 7.79
C PRO A 109 -11.92 6.06 7.35
N MET A 110 -11.98 5.23 6.30
CA MET A 110 -10.83 4.51 5.77
C MET A 110 -10.64 4.77 4.28
N ALA A 111 -9.40 4.82 3.83
CA ALA A 111 -9.03 4.97 2.42
C ALA A 111 -7.80 4.12 2.08
N VAL A 112 -7.60 3.87 0.78
CA VAL A 112 -6.36 3.29 0.26
C VAL A 112 -5.62 4.35 -0.56
N LEU A 113 -4.30 4.45 -0.34
CA LEU A 113 -3.38 5.27 -1.12
C LEU A 113 -2.14 4.45 -1.47
N SER A 114 -2.03 4.01 -2.71
CA SER A 114 -0.95 3.16 -3.18
C SER A 114 -0.24 3.72 -4.41
N ASN A 115 1.02 3.33 -4.61
CA ASN A 115 1.76 3.61 -5.86
C ASN A 115 1.43 2.61 -6.99
N LYS A 116 0.65 1.57 -6.69
CA LYS A 116 0.04 0.67 -7.68
C LYS A 116 -1.03 1.40 -8.50
N PRO A 117 -1.21 1.10 -9.81
CA PRO A 117 -2.29 1.72 -10.59
C PRO A 117 -3.67 1.54 -9.95
N ALA A 118 -4.49 2.61 -9.96
CA ALA A 118 -5.79 2.64 -9.29
C ALA A 118 -6.73 1.51 -9.73
N ASN A 119 -6.82 1.26 -11.04
CA ASN A 119 -7.66 0.19 -11.59
C ASN A 119 -7.28 -1.19 -11.03
N ALA A 120 -5.97 -1.51 -10.99
CA ALA A 120 -5.50 -2.77 -10.42
C ALA A 120 -5.79 -2.85 -8.90
N SER A 121 -5.60 -1.75 -8.17
CA SER A 121 -5.88 -1.67 -6.73
C SER A 121 -7.36 -1.94 -6.43
N VAL A 122 -8.27 -1.29 -7.17
CA VAL A 122 -9.72 -1.48 -7.01
C VAL A 122 -10.11 -2.93 -7.30
N ARG A 123 -9.68 -3.50 -8.44
CA ARG A 123 -10.03 -4.87 -8.83
C ARG A 123 -9.52 -5.94 -7.87
N ILE A 124 -8.31 -5.74 -7.31
CA ILE A 124 -7.77 -6.65 -6.29
C ILE A 124 -8.62 -6.57 -5.03
N LEU A 125 -8.92 -5.37 -4.54
CA LEU A 125 -9.75 -5.19 -3.34
C LEU A 125 -11.17 -5.71 -3.53
N GLU A 126 -11.77 -5.55 -4.71
CA GLU A 126 -13.06 -6.15 -5.08
C GLU A 126 -12.99 -7.68 -5.08
N GLY A 127 -11.98 -8.26 -5.75
CA GLY A 127 -11.78 -9.70 -5.81
C GLY A 127 -11.55 -10.35 -4.45
N LEU A 128 -10.95 -9.63 -3.51
CA LEU A 128 -10.75 -10.06 -2.12
C LEU A 128 -11.94 -9.69 -1.20
N GLY A 129 -12.97 -8.99 -1.70
CA GLY A 129 -14.13 -8.56 -0.94
C GLY A 129 -13.79 -7.51 0.14
N LEU A 130 -12.76 -6.68 -0.10
CA LEU A 130 -12.29 -5.65 0.84
C LEU A 130 -12.66 -4.22 0.40
N ALA A 131 -13.07 -4.01 -0.85
CA ALA A 131 -13.28 -2.67 -1.40
C ALA A 131 -14.32 -1.84 -0.62
N SER A 132 -15.37 -2.48 -0.09
CA SER A 132 -16.46 -1.83 0.64
C SER A 132 -16.05 -1.19 1.97
N PHE A 133 -14.88 -1.52 2.51
CA PHE A 133 -14.36 -0.88 3.72
C PHE A 133 -13.82 0.53 3.47
N PHE A 134 -13.49 0.88 2.23
CA PHE A 134 -12.77 2.10 1.90
C PHE A 134 -13.69 3.12 1.20
N LYS A 135 -13.70 4.35 1.71
CA LYS A 135 -14.44 5.46 1.13
C LYS A 135 -13.88 5.88 -0.23
N VAL A 136 -12.55 5.85 -0.36
CA VAL A 136 -11.83 6.13 -1.60
C VAL A 136 -10.62 5.20 -1.74
N ILE A 137 -10.28 4.84 -2.98
CA ILE A 137 -9.13 4.04 -3.34
C ILE A 137 -8.35 4.80 -4.42
N TYR A 138 -7.19 5.35 -4.03
CA TYR A 138 -6.30 6.07 -4.93
C TYR A 138 -5.05 5.25 -5.25
N GLY A 139 -4.68 5.25 -6.51
CA GLY A 139 -3.50 4.58 -7.01
C GLY A 139 -2.46 5.55 -7.58
N GLY A 140 -1.32 5.02 -7.98
CA GLY A 140 -0.19 5.79 -8.47
C GLY A 140 -0.40 6.58 -9.76
N ASN A 141 -1.55 6.50 -10.38
CA ASN A 141 -1.98 7.28 -11.53
C ASN A 141 -3.21 8.16 -11.24
N SER A 142 -3.62 8.28 -9.99
CA SER A 142 -4.73 9.15 -9.58
C SER A 142 -4.33 10.63 -9.53
N PHE A 143 -3.03 10.92 -9.40
CA PHE A 143 -2.48 12.27 -9.27
C PHE A 143 -1.24 12.44 -10.14
N ALA A 144 -0.77 13.68 -10.29
CA ALA A 144 0.46 13.98 -11.04
C ALA A 144 1.70 13.40 -10.37
N THR A 145 1.71 13.30 -9.05
CA THR A 145 2.80 12.76 -8.24
C THR A 145 2.35 11.49 -7.50
N LYS A 146 3.32 10.73 -6.98
CA LYS A 146 3.11 9.50 -6.22
C LYS A 146 3.66 9.65 -4.81
N LYS A 147 3.32 8.72 -3.90
CA LYS A 147 4.03 8.59 -2.63
C LYS A 147 5.54 8.53 -2.85
N PRO A 148 6.38 9.27 -2.08
CA PRO A 148 6.07 9.98 -0.86
C PRO A 148 5.63 11.45 -1.02
N ASP A 149 5.33 11.94 -2.23
CA ASP A 149 4.76 13.28 -2.39
C ASP A 149 3.40 13.37 -1.68
N PRO A 150 3.12 14.44 -0.91
CA PRO A 150 1.92 14.54 -0.10
C PRO A 150 0.63 14.83 -0.87
N GLN A 151 0.67 15.00 -2.19
CA GLN A 151 -0.52 15.36 -3.00
C GLN A 151 -1.66 14.36 -2.81
N GLY A 152 -1.36 13.07 -2.95
CA GLY A 152 -2.35 12.00 -2.78
C GLY A 152 -2.88 11.93 -1.35
N ALA A 153 -2.00 12.00 -0.35
CA ALA A 153 -2.38 11.98 1.06
C ALA A 153 -3.31 13.16 1.42
N ARG A 154 -2.98 14.37 0.96
CA ARG A 154 -3.84 15.55 1.16
C ARG A 154 -5.21 15.43 0.47
N ALA A 155 -5.27 14.76 -0.69
CA ALA A 155 -6.54 14.47 -1.35
C ALA A 155 -7.39 13.52 -0.50
N VAL A 156 -6.80 12.43 -0.01
CA VAL A 156 -7.47 11.49 0.89
C VAL A 156 -8.00 12.20 2.14
N LEU A 157 -7.19 13.03 2.81
CA LEU A 157 -7.62 13.78 4.00
C LEU A 157 -8.86 14.64 3.74
N ARG A 158 -8.91 15.33 2.58
CA ARG A 158 -10.11 16.11 2.18
C ARG A 158 -11.33 15.23 2.00
N ASP A 159 -11.18 14.09 1.31
CA ASP A 159 -12.31 13.21 1.00
C ASP A 159 -12.82 12.46 2.23
N LEU A 160 -11.95 12.18 3.19
CA LEU A 160 -12.31 11.60 4.49
C LEU A 160 -12.86 12.66 5.46
N HIS A 161 -12.71 13.97 5.16
CA HIS A 161 -12.98 15.08 6.08
C HIS A 161 -12.20 14.93 7.40
N ALA A 162 -10.92 14.53 7.32
CA ALA A 162 -10.09 14.20 8.47
C ALA A 162 -8.92 15.17 8.63
N ALA A 163 -8.58 15.47 9.89
CA ALA A 163 -7.39 16.22 10.25
C ALA A 163 -6.14 15.33 10.10
N ALA A 164 -5.04 15.87 9.60
CA ALA A 164 -3.83 15.10 9.35
C ALA A 164 -3.27 14.49 10.64
N GLU A 165 -3.23 15.27 11.72
CA GLU A 165 -2.70 14.87 13.03
C GLU A 165 -3.53 13.82 13.77
N GLU A 166 -4.76 13.55 13.30
CA GLU A 166 -5.66 12.50 13.78
C GLU A 166 -5.80 11.35 12.77
N THR A 167 -5.03 11.36 11.68
CA THR A 167 -5.07 10.33 10.62
C THR A 167 -3.78 9.55 10.59
N ALA A 168 -3.86 8.22 10.57
CA ALA A 168 -2.70 7.37 10.40
C ALA A 168 -2.55 6.88 8.95
N MET A 169 -1.34 7.02 8.39
CA MET A 169 -0.88 6.31 7.21
C MET A 169 -0.29 4.98 7.66
N VAL A 170 -0.92 3.88 7.25
CA VAL A 170 -0.50 2.51 7.56
C VAL A 170 0.16 1.93 6.32
N GLY A 171 1.41 1.48 6.46
CA GLY A 171 2.20 0.94 5.36
C GLY A 171 3.25 -0.04 5.84
N ASP A 172 4.08 -0.53 4.94
CA ASP A 172 5.16 -1.49 5.23
C ASP A 172 6.56 -0.97 4.86
N SER A 173 6.65 0.25 4.30
CA SER A 173 7.88 0.79 3.74
C SER A 173 8.22 2.20 4.21
N GLU A 174 9.48 2.61 3.97
CA GLU A 174 9.94 3.98 4.19
C GLU A 174 9.15 5.03 3.38
N VAL A 175 8.60 4.63 2.23
CA VAL A 175 7.76 5.49 1.38
C VAL A 175 6.50 5.93 2.14
N ASP A 176 5.93 5.04 2.94
CA ASP A 176 4.72 5.31 3.73
C ASP A 176 5.02 6.24 4.90
N VAL A 177 6.14 6.01 5.59
CA VAL A 177 6.62 6.92 6.66
C VAL A 177 6.85 8.32 6.12
N GLN A 178 7.54 8.43 4.97
CA GLN A 178 7.79 9.73 4.35
C GLN A 178 6.50 10.40 3.89
N THR A 179 5.54 9.63 3.35
CA THR A 179 4.22 10.13 2.96
C THR A 179 3.48 10.72 4.16
N ALA A 180 3.45 9.98 5.27
CA ALA A 180 2.84 10.43 6.52
C ALA A 180 3.46 11.75 6.99
N ARG A 181 4.78 11.81 7.09
CA ARG A 181 5.52 13.02 7.51
C ARG A 181 5.26 14.21 6.61
N ASN A 182 5.32 14.02 5.29
CA ASN A 182 5.12 15.09 4.31
C ASN A 182 3.67 15.63 4.31
N ALA A 183 2.73 14.84 4.79
CA ALA A 183 1.32 15.22 4.92
C ALA A 183 0.91 15.63 6.35
N GLY A 184 1.81 15.51 7.35
CA GLY A 184 1.53 15.79 8.76
C GLY A 184 0.68 14.73 9.45
N MET A 185 0.69 13.50 8.93
CA MET A 185 -0.06 12.36 9.44
C MET A 185 0.78 11.53 10.43
N ILE A 186 0.11 10.70 11.21
CA ILE A 186 0.73 9.66 12.03
C ILE A 186 1.23 8.53 11.12
N SER A 187 2.46 8.07 11.31
CA SER A 187 3.04 6.93 10.57
C SER A 187 2.90 5.63 11.37
N ALA A 188 2.30 4.60 10.76
CA ALA A 188 2.20 3.26 11.33
C ALA A 188 2.75 2.23 10.34
N ILE A 189 3.72 1.42 10.79
CA ILE A 189 4.38 0.42 9.95
C ILE A 189 4.05 -0.98 10.43
N VAL A 190 3.57 -1.82 9.50
CA VAL A 190 3.38 -3.24 9.73
C VAL A 190 4.71 -3.99 9.54
N ASN A 191 5.01 -4.93 10.45
CA ASN A 191 6.26 -5.70 10.43
C ASN A 191 6.18 -6.96 9.55
N PHE A 192 5.00 -7.36 9.14
CA PHE A 192 4.76 -8.56 8.33
C PHE A 192 4.81 -8.31 6.81
N GLY A 193 4.94 -7.05 6.38
CA GLY A 193 5.05 -6.69 4.97
C GLY A 193 6.35 -7.14 4.31
N PHE A 194 6.50 -6.86 3.04
CA PHE A 194 7.71 -7.13 2.28
C PHE A 194 8.44 -5.87 1.80
N GLY A 195 7.95 -4.70 2.16
CA GLY A 195 8.60 -3.42 1.88
C GLY A 195 9.89 -3.23 2.67
N VAL A 196 10.81 -2.48 2.10
CA VAL A 196 12.06 -2.13 2.78
C VAL A 196 11.83 -0.92 3.69
N HIS A 197 12.24 -1.05 4.96
CA HIS A 197 12.11 0.00 5.95
C HIS A 197 13.33 0.09 6.85
N ASP A 198 14.13 1.13 6.66
CA ASP A 198 15.22 1.52 7.55
C ASP A 198 14.66 2.31 8.74
N ARG A 199 14.53 1.65 9.89
CA ARG A 199 13.93 2.22 11.11
C ARG A 199 14.79 3.32 11.75
N GLU A 200 16.09 3.29 11.57
CA GLU A 200 17.00 4.31 12.12
C GLU A 200 16.87 5.61 11.32
N LYS A 201 16.84 5.49 10.00
CA LYS A 201 16.74 6.63 9.09
C LYS A 201 15.31 7.19 9.02
N TYR A 202 14.31 6.32 9.02
CA TYR A 202 12.90 6.67 8.89
C TYR A 202 12.06 6.07 10.03
N PRO A 203 12.28 6.48 11.31
CA PRO A 203 11.48 5.96 12.41
C PRO A 203 9.99 6.28 12.23
N ALA A 204 9.12 5.30 12.45
CA ALA A 204 7.67 5.48 12.46
C ALA A 204 7.14 5.76 13.87
N ASP A 205 5.95 6.36 13.97
CA ASP A 205 5.31 6.63 15.26
C ASP A 205 4.79 5.34 15.91
N VAL A 206 4.40 4.34 15.07
CA VAL A 206 3.87 3.05 15.52
C VAL A 206 4.45 1.92 14.67
N TYR A 207 4.73 0.78 15.31
CA TYR A 207 5.06 -0.49 14.67
C TYR A 207 4.04 -1.54 15.09
N LEU A 208 3.54 -2.31 14.13
CA LEU A 208 2.47 -3.29 14.30
C LEU A 208 2.95 -4.67 13.85
N ASP A 209 2.88 -5.67 14.71
CA ASP A 209 3.14 -7.06 14.34
C ASP A 209 1.88 -7.72 13.74
N ARG A 210 0.71 -7.20 14.07
CA ARG A 210 -0.60 -7.61 13.55
C ARG A 210 -1.50 -6.40 13.33
N MET A 211 -2.35 -6.46 12.32
CA MET A 211 -3.25 -5.35 11.99
C MET A 211 -4.25 -5.03 13.11
N GLU A 212 -4.67 -6.02 13.89
CA GLU A 212 -5.58 -5.79 15.01
C GLU A 212 -5.02 -4.87 16.10
N GLU A 213 -3.71 -4.72 16.20
CA GLU A 213 -3.06 -3.80 17.14
C GLU A 213 -3.36 -2.32 16.83
N LEU A 214 -3.87 -2.05 15.65
CA LEU A 214 -4.35 -0.72 15.26
C LEU A 214 -5.68 -0.36 15.95
N VAL A 215 -6.53 -1.34 16.26
CA VAL A 215 -7.87 -1.13 16.82
C VAL A 215 -7.88 -0.27 18.10
N PRO A 216 -7.06 -0.55 19.12
CA PRO A 216 -7.05 0.26 20.35
C PRO A 216 -6.46 1.67 20.17
N LEU A 217 -5.83 1.97 19.03
CA LEU A 217 -5.30 3.30 18.73
C LEU A 217 -6.36 4.21 18.13
N VAL A 218 -7.41 3.62 17.54
CA VAL A 218 -8.50 4.33 16.89
C VAL A 218 -9.57 4.70 17.92
N THR A 219 -10.04 5.95 17.84
CA THR A 219 -11.23 6.35 18.59
C THR A 219 -12.45 5.70 17.91
N THR A 220 -12.97 4.64 18.49
CA THR A 220 -14.28 4.16 18.08
C THR A 220 -15.30 5.24 18.43
N ALA A 221 -16.00 5.79 17.43
CA ALA A 221 -17.21 6.54 17.70
C ALA A 221 -18.09 5.63 18.56
N SER A 222 -18.34 6.03 19.82
CA SER A 222 -19.26 5.29 20.69
C SER A 222 -20.50 5.01 19.86
N ARG A 223 -20.92 3.75 19.79
CA ARG A 223 -22.25 3.38 19.27
C ARG A 223 -23.27 4.12 20.15
N ALA A 224 -23.47 5.42 19.85
CA ALA A 224 -24.55 6.19 20.47
C ALA A 224 -25.83 5.57 19.96
N GLN A 225 -26.40 4.72 20.79
CA GLN A 225 -27.81 4.38 20.98
C GLN A 225 -28.72 4.93 19.87
N VAL A 226 -28.97 4.11 18.84
CA VAL A 226 -30.25 4.16 18.16
C VAL A 226 -31.24 3.42 19.08
N ARG A 227 -31.93 4.20 19.87
CA ARG A 227 -33.19 3.76 20.53
C ARG A 227 -34.34 4.07 19.64
#